data_ffacf8220791cf69ca29f633a2986e5e
#
_entry.id   ffacf8220791cf69ca29f633a2986e5e
#
_cell.length_a   1.000
_cell.length_b   1.000
_cell.length_c   1.000
_cell.angle_alpha   90.00
_cell.angle_beta   90.00
_cell.angle_gamma   90.00
#
_symmetry.space_group_name_H-M   'P 1'
#
loop_
_entity.id
_entity.type
_entity.pdbx_description
1 polymer ?
#
loop_
_entity_poly.entity_id
_entity_poly.type
_entity_poly.pdbx_seq_one_letter_code
_entity_poly.pdbx_strand_id
1 'polypeptide(L)'
;AGVHLFVVKQNRLNPTVQLLKRAMDKGRFGRIYMANATVRWARPQEYYDQAPWRGTWEFDGGAFMNQASHYVDLLHWLVGPVEGVMAKTATMARRIEAEDSGAALLKFRNGAIGVIEVTMLTFPRNYEGSITILGEKGTVKIGGTAVNRFDHWQFADYDDDDKLVEAANTNPPSVYGLGHEPYYRNVLQVLRGESVADTDGRGGRKSLELILGIYESAKS
;
A
#
# COMPACT_ATOMS: atom_id res chain seq x y z
N ALA A 1 -7.70 -19.24 -19.71
CA ALA A 1 -6.96 -20.49 -19.50
C ALA A 1 -7.68 -21.44 -18.52
N GLY A 2 -8.80 -21.05 -17.87
CA GLY A 2 -9.54 -21.91 -16.93
C GLY A 2 -8.79 -22.18 -15.62
N VAL A 3 -7.85 -21.31 -15.23
CA VAL A 3 -7.07 -21.42 -14.01
C VAL A 3 -7.26 -20.18 -13.13
N HIS A 4 -7.07 -20.34 -11.84
CA HIS A 4 -7.06 -19.22 -10.89
C HIS A 4 -5.71 -18.51 -10.93
N LEU A 5 -5.73 -17.18 -10.92
CA LEU A 5 -4.55 -16.33 -10.73
C LEU A 5 -4.73 -15.55 -9.42
N PHE A 6 -3.81 -15.77 -8.48
CA PHE A 6 -3.79 -15.09 -7.20
C PHE A 6 -2.62 -14.10 -7.16
N VAL A 7 -2.89 -12.86 -6.75
CA VAL A 7 -1.87 -11.82 -6.57
C VAL A 7 -1.71 -11.54 -5.08
N VAL A 8 -0.48 -11.66 -4.56
CA VAL A 8 -0.23 -11.49 -3.12
C VAL A 8 -0.32 -10.02 -2.74
N LYS A 9 -1.42 -9.62 -2.12
CA LYS A 9 -1.67 -8.28 -1.55
C LYS A 9 -2.08 -8.41 -0.08
N GLN A 10 -1.28 -9.18 0.66
CA GLN A 10 -1.55 -9.57 2.05
C GLN A 10 -1.75 -8.38 3.00
N ASN A 11 -1.18 -7.20 2.72
CA ASN A 11 -1.39 -6.02 3.55
C ASN A 11 -2.85 -5.58 3.61
N ARG A 12 -3.67 -5.89 2.60
CA ARG A 12 -5.12 -5.66 2.66
C ARG A 12 -5.78 -6.40 3.83
N LEU A 13 -5.19 -7.52 4.28
CA LEU A 13 -5.71 -8.39 5.32
C LEU A 13 -5.13 -8.09 6.72
N ASN A 14 -4.30 -7.06 6.87
CA ASN A 14 -3.90 -6.60 8.19
C ASN A 14 -5.12 -6.08 8.96
N PRO A 15 -5.26 -6.37 10.27
CA PRO A 15 -6.44 -5.98 11.06
C PRO A 15 -6.76 -4.49 10.99
N THR A 16 -5.74 -3.63 11.06
CA THR A 16 -5.87 -2.18 10.92
C THR A 16 -6.43 -1.76 9.56
N VAL A 17 -5.92 -2.38 8.49
CA VAL A 17 -6.34 -2.09 7.12
C VAL A 17 -7.77 -2.57 6.86
N GLN A 18 -8.14 -3.72 7.41
CA GLN A 18 -9.51 -4.24 7.35
C GLN A 18 -10.49 -3.33 8.09
N LEU A 19 -10.10 -2.80 9.26
CA LEU A 19 -10.93 -1.87 10.02
C LEU A 19 -11.12 -0.55 9.26
N LEU A 20 -10.04 0.01 8.69
CA LEU A 20 -10.10 1.19 7.83
C LEU A 20 -11.01 0.94 6.61
N LYS A 21 -10.88 -0.22 5.96
CA LYS A 21 -11.73 -0.58 4.81
C LYS A 21 -13.21 -0.60 5.18
N ARG A 22 -13.59 -1.17 6.33
CA ARG A 22 -14.98 -1.13 6.82
C ARG A 22 -15.47 0.30 7.01
N ALA A 23 -14.66 1.19 7.58
CA ALA A 23 -15.02 2.60 7.74
C ALA A 23 -15.23 3.29 6.39
N MET A 24 -14.38 2.97 5.38
CA MET A 24 -14.54 3.45 4.00
C MET A 24 -15.85 2.95 3.38
N ASP A 25 -16.14 1.65 3.50
CA ASP A 25 -17.33 1.02 2.91
C ASP A 25 -18.64 1.51 3.56
N LYS A 26 -18.59 1.82 4.85
CA LYS A 26 -19.70 2.47 5.58
C LYS A 26 -19.85 3.97 5.23
N GLY A 27 -18.94 4.55 4.43
CA GLY A 27 -18.98 5.98 4.07
C GLY A 27 -18.71 6.94 5.23
N ARG A 28 -18.08 6.48 6.31
CA ARG A 28 -17.85 7.28 7.54
C ARG A 28 -17.03 8.55 7.32
N PHE A 29 -16.19 8.56 6.28
CA PHE A 29 -15.38 9.73 5.96
C PHE A 29 -16.18 10.89 5.32
N GLY A 30 -17.38 10.63 4.81
CA GLY A 30 -18.03 11.59 3.90
C GLY A 30 -17.22 11.76 2.61
N ARG A 31 -17.10 13.00 2.11
CA ARG A 31 -16.24 13.31 0.97
C ARG A 31 -14.77 13.16 1.36
N ILE A 32 -14.01 12.38 0.60
CA ILE A 32 -12.56 12.26 0.78
C ILE A 32 -11.89 13.49 0.17
N TYR A 33 -11.00 14.14 0.91
CA TYR A 33 -10.23 15.30 0.45
C TYR A 33 -8.82 14.90 0.04
N MET A 34 -8.11 14.17 0.92
CA MET A 34 -6.74 13.72 0.68
C MET A 34 -6.52 12.30 1.16
N ALA A 35 -5.59 11.62 0.48
CA ALA A 35 -5.15 10.29 0.87
C ALA A 35 -3.66 10.11 0.58
N ASN A 36 -2.88 9.74 1.59
CA ASN A 36 -1.43 9.66 1.48
C ASN A 36 -0.92 8.26 1.83
N ALA A 37 0.10 7.84 1.10
CA ALA A 37 0.90 6.66 1.42
C ALA A 37 2.36 7.07 1.60
N THR A 38 2.97 6.64 2.70
CA THR A 38 4.38 6.96 3.00
C THR A 38 5.14 5.67 3.27
N VAL A 39 6.25 5.46 2.56
CA VAL A 39 7.15 4.33 2.75
C VAL A 39 8.58 4.86 2.93
N ARG A 40 9.04 4.88 4.15
CA ARG A 40 10.38 5.34 4.54
C ARG A 40 11.12 4.18 5.17
N TRP A 41 11.76 3.38 4.33
CA TRP A 41 12.47 2.17 4.76
C TRP A 41 13.96 2.28 4.52
N ALA A 42 14.71 1.44 5.19
CA ALA A 42 16.15 1.28 5.01
C ALA A 42 16.42 0.04 4.17
N ARG A 43 17.05 0.23 3.02
CA ARG A 43 17.64 -0.83 2.22
C ARG A 43 19.09 -0.44 1.93
N PRO A 44 20.04 -0.94 2.74
CA PRO A 44 21.46 -0.66 2.52
C PRO A 44 21.94 -1.33 1.21
N GLN A 45 23.14 -0.98 0.73
CA GLN A 45 23.65 -1.53 -0.52
C GLN A 45 23.76 -3.07 -0.47
N GLU A 46 24.12 -3.62 0.68
CA GLU A 46 24.25 -5.05 0.92
C GLU A 46 22.93 -5.80 0.68
N TYR A 47 21.77 -5.16 0.85
CA TYR A 47 20.48 -5.76 0.51
C TYR A 47 20.37 -6.01 -1.00
N TYR A 48 20.82 -5.08 -1.81
CA TYR A 48 20.79 -5.21 -3.27
C TYR A 48 21.86 -6.18 -3.77
N ASP A 49 23.03 -6.18 -3.15
CA ASP A 49 24.17 -7.05 -3.50
C ASP A 49 23.90 -8.55 -3.20
N GLN A 50 22.84 -8.89 -2.43
CA GLN A 50 22.47 -10.28 -2.15
C GLN A 50 22.05 -11.10 -3.38
N ALA A 51 21.55 -10.43 -4.43
CA ALA A 51 21.09 -11.11 -5.63
C ALA A 51 21.17 -10.18 -6.86
N PRO A 52 21.67 -10.66 -8.01
CA PRO A 52 21.91 -9.83 -9.18
C PRO A 52 20.67 -9.24 -9.83
N TRP A 53 19.48 -9.78 -9.53
CA TRP A 53 18.22 -9.29 -10.06
C TRP A 53 17.67 -8.08 -9.29
N ARG A 54 18.12 -7.84 -8.06
CA ARG A 54 17.59 -6.77 -7.20
C ARG A 54 17.96 -5.39 -7.76
N GLY A 55 16.97 -4.52 -7.83
CA GLY A 55 17.12 -3.15 -8.31
C GLY A 55 17.34 -3.04 -9.82
N THR A 56 17.17 -4.13 -10.58
CA THR A 56 17.20 -4.10 -12.05
C THR A 56 15.82 -3.78 -12.61
N TRP A 57 15.76 -3.11 -13.75
CA TRP A 57 14.49 -2.84 -14.44
C TRP A 57 13.83 -4.12 -14.97
N GLU A 58 14.62 -5.08 -15.40
CA GLU A 58 14.12 -6.29 -16.04
C GLU A 58 13.37 -7.22 -15.05
N PHE A 59 13.85 -7.34 -13.81
CA PHE A 59 13.37 -8.38 -12.89
C PHE A 59 12.75 -7.86 -11.59
N ASP A 60 13.05 -6.63 -11.15
CA ASP A 60 12.68 -6.14 -9.83
C ASP A 60 11.92 -4.80 -9.87
N GLY A 61 12.42 -3.87 -10.67
CA GLY A 61 12.04 -2.47 -10.57
C GLY A 61 12.68 -1.79 -9.36
N GLY A 62 12.19 -0.61 -9.03
CA GLY A 62 12.69 0.20 -7.93
C GLY A 62 11.78 0.21 -6.69
N ALA A 63 11.95 1.24 -5.90
CA ALA A 63 11.23 1.42 -4.65
C ALA A 63 9.70 1.39 -4.82
N PHE A 64 9.15 1.92 -5.90
CA PHE A 64 7.70 1.86 -6.18
C PHE A 64 7.23 0.46 -6.56
N MET A 65 7.96 -0.23 -7.46
CA MET A 65 7.53 -1.52 -7.96
C MET A 65 7.68 -2.63 -6.93
N ASN A 66 8.76 -2.62 -6.16
CA ASN A 66 9.04 -3.63 -5.15
C ASN A 66 8.45 -3.22 -3.78
N GLN A 67 9.13 -2.34 -3.03
CA GLN A 67 8.81 -2.11 -1.62
C GLN A 67 7.47 -1.40 -1.41
N ALA A 68 7.16 -0.40 -2.23
CA ALA A 68 5.93 0.39 -2.07
C ALA A 68 4.72 -0.18 -2.82
N SER A 69 4.86 -1.24 -3.60
CA SER A 69 3.77 -1.79 -4.43
C SER A 69 2.52 -2.15 -3.61
N HIS A 70 2.68 -2.58 -2.37
CA HIS A 70 1.58 -2.84 -1.46
C HIS A 70 0.87 -1.57 -0.99
N TYR A 71 1.59 -0.47 -0.81
CA TYR A 71 1.03 0.83 -0.39
C TYR A 71 0.31 1.53 -1.53
N VAL A 72 0.85 1.44 -2.74
CA VAL A 72 0.17 1.88 -3.97
C VAL A 72 -1.14 1.13 -4.15
N ASP A 73 -1.12 -0.19 -3.94
CA ASP A 73 -2.30 -1.03 -3.98
C ASP A 73 -3.34 -0.63 -2.92
N LEU A 74 -2.92 -0.48 -1.67
CA LEU A 74 -3.81 -0.07 -0.58
C LEU A 74 -4.49 1.27 -0.86
N LEU A 75 -3.74 2.26 -1.36
CA LEU A 75 -4.28 3.57 -1.64
C LEU A 75 -5.35 3.51 -2.73
N HIS A 76 -5.05 2.79 -3.84
CA HIS A 76 -6.04 2.57 -4.90
C HIS A 76 -7.26 1.78 -4.41
N TRP A 77 -7.06 0.74 -3.61
CA TRP A 77 -8.13 -0.12 -3.11
C TRP A 77 -9.05 0.57 -2.11
N LEU A 78 -8.50 1.44 -1.28
CA LEU A 78 -9.26 2.21 -0.29
C LEU A 78 -10.02 3.38 -0.91
N VAL A 79 -9.34 4.19 -1.75
CA VAL A 79 -9.86 5.48 -2.21
C VAL A 79 -10.55 5.38 -3.56
N GLY A 80 -10.14 4.43 -4.38
CA GLY A 80 -10.72 4.21 -5.70
C GLY A 80 -9.80 4.57 -6.87
N PRO A 81 -10.36 4.65 -8.10
CA PRO A 81 -9.57 4.82 -9.31
C PRO A 81 -8.85 6.18 -9.38
N VAL A 82 -7.60 6.14 -9.83
CA VAL A 82 -6.79 7.32 -10.14
C VAL A 82 -7.08 7.75 -11.59
N GLU A 83 -7.26 9.07 -11.79
CA GLU A 83 -7.48 9.70 -13.09
C GLU A 83 -6.19 10.25 -13.70
N GLY A 84 -5.28 10.77 -12.86
CA GLY A 84 -4.04 11.37 -13.28
C GLY A 84 -2.93 11.23 -12.26
N VAL A 85 -1.70 11.23 -12.72
CA VAL A 85 -0.49 11.13 -11.89
C VAL A 85 0.58 12.10 -12.38
N MET A 86 1.29 12.71 -11.43
CA MET A 86 2.51 13.47 -11.64
C MET A 86 3.56 12.92 -10.67
N ALA A 87 4.74 12.57 -11.17
CA ALA A 87 5.74 11.89 -10.33
C ALA A 87 7.17 12.31 -10.65
N LYS A 88 8.03 12.12 -9.66
CA LYS A 88 9.49 12.20 -9.81
C LYS A 88 10.12 11.03 -9.08
N THR A 89 11.06 10.37 -9.74
CA THR A 89 11.86 9.28 -9.18
C THR A 89 13.35 9.59 -9.32
N ALA A 90 14.16 9.03 -8.46
CA ALA A 90 15.61 9.19 -8.50
C ALA A 90 16.32 8.00 -7.87
N THR A 91 17.50 7.66 -8.40
CA THR A 91 18.49 6.79 -7.77
C THR A 91 19.51 7.67 -7.11
N MET A 92 19.36 7.91 -5.79
CA MET A 92 20.11 8.95 -5.09
C MET A 92 21.37 8.43 -4.41
N ALA A 93 21.36 7.19 -3.92
CA ALA A 93 22.45 6.68 -3.11
C ALA A 93 22.78 5.20 -3.32
N ARG A 94 21.92 4.41 -3.95
CA ARG A 94 22.16 2.98 -4.20
C ARG A 94 22.76 2.78 -5.60
N ARG A 95 23.67 1.81 -5.71
CA ARG A 95 24.22 1.37 -7.02
C ARG A 95 23.25 0.32 -7.61
N ILE A 96 22.15 0.79 -8.18
CA ILE A 96 21.09 0.01 -8.83
C ILE A 96 20.63 0.72 -10.09
N GLU A 97 19.95 0.01 -10.99
CA GLU A 97 19.41 0.58 -12.23
C GLU A 97 18.15 1.41 -11.98
N ALA A 98 17.28 0.91 -11.12
CA ALA A 98 15.99 1.50 -10.83
C ALA A 98 16.09 2.57 -9.71
N GLU A 99 14.98 3.20 -9.36
CA GLU A 99 14.96 4.23 -8.33
C GLU A 99 15.02 3.66 -6.90
N ASP A 100 15.69 4.38 -6.01
CA ASP A 100 15.66 4.16 -4.55
C ASP A 100 14.76 5.15 -3.80
N SER A 101 14.28 6.17 -4.48
CA SER A 101 13.42 7.21 -3.91
C SER A 101 12.50 7.82 -4.96
N GLY A 102 11.33 8.34 -4.50
CA GLY A 102 10.44 9.08 -5.37
C GLY A 102 9.19 9.58 -4.66
N ALA A 103 8.48 10.46 -5.35
CA ALA A 103 7.19 10.97 -4.92
C ALA A 103 6.22 11.07 -6.10
N ALA A 104 4.94 10.86 -5.81
CA ALA A 104 3.86 10.97 -6.79
C ALA A 104 2.67 11.74 -6.22
N LEU A 105 2.13 12.65 -7.00
CA LEU A 105 0.86 13.34 -6.79
C LEU A 105 -0.21 12.64 -7.63
N LEU A 106 -1.32 12.29 -7.01
CA LEU A 106 -2.43 11.57 -7.63
C LEU A 106 -3.69 12.43 -7.66
N LYS A 107 -4.44 12.35 -8.77
CA LYS A 107 -5.81 12.85 -8.86
C LYS A 107 -6.75 11.66 -8.92
N PHE A 108 -7.57 11.47 -7.90
CA PHE A 108 -8.59 10.42 -7.90
C PHE A 108 -9.85 10.85 -8.65
N ARG A 109 -10.58 9.90 -9.25
CA ARG A 109 -11.84 10.17 -9.95
C ARG A 109 -12.93 10.76 -9.05
N ASN A 110 -12.90 10.50 -7.75
CA ASN A 110 -13.83 11.09 -6.78
C ASN A 110 -13.45 12.54 -6.38
N GLY A 111 -12.40 13.10 -6.98
CA GLY A 111 -11.92 14.46 -6.75
C GLY A 111 -10.92 14.61 -5.61
N ALA A 112 -10.60 13.54 -4.89
CA ALA A 112 -9.56 13.56 -3.86
C ALA A 112 -8.16 13.73 -4.46
N ILE A 113 -7.25 14.32 -3.69
CA ILE A 113 -5.81 14.41 -4.01
C ILE A 113 -5.08 13.33 -3.24
N GLY A 114 -4.15 12.63 -3.91
CA GLY A 114 -3.28 11.65 -3.26
C GLY A 114 -1.82 12.04 -3.32
N VAL A 115 -1.05 11.61 -2.31
CA VAL A 115 0.41 11.72 -2.31
C VAL A 115 1.00 10.37 -1.96
N ILE A 116 1.98 9.93 -2.73
CA ILE A 116 2.81 8.78 -2.38
C ILE A 116 4.24 9.26 -2.24
N GLU A 117 4.85 9.00 -1.09
CA GLU A 117 6.25 9.27 -0.80
C GLU A 117 6.95 7.95 -0.50
N VAL A 118 8.06 7.69 -1.22
CA VAL A 118 8.80 6.44 -1.10
C VAL A 118 10.29 6.73 -1.05
N THR A 119 10.98 6.16 -0.05
CA THR A 119 12.44 6.11 -0.03
C THR A 119 12.96 4.86 0.66
N MET A 120 14.05 4.33 0.14
CA MET A 120 14.79 3.21 0.73
C MET A 120 16.05 3.68 1.48
N LEU A 121 16.13 4.98 1.78
CA LEU A 121 17.34 5.64 2.29
C LEU A 121 17.23 6.09 3.74
N THR A 122 16.28 5.62 4.51
CA THR A 122 16.21 5.95 5.94
C THR A 122 17.36 5.33 6.72
N PHE A 123 17.79 6.03 7.77
CA PHE A 123 18.87 5.58 8.64
C PHE A 123 18.40 5.57 10.11
N PRO A 124 18.81 4.59 10.90
CA PRO A 124 19.59 3.38 10.55
C PRO A 124 18.71 2.20 10.13
N ARG A 125 17.37 2.32 10.20
CA ARG A 125 16.39 1.26 9.99
C ARG A 125 15.10 1.77 9.37
N ASN A 126 14.18 0.86 9.03
CA ASN A 126 12.83 1.22 8.60
C ASN A 126 12.18 2.16 9.62
N TYR A 127 11.65 3.27 9.13
CA TYR A 127 11.07 4.31 9.97
C TYR A 127 9.54 4.31 9.90
N GLU A 128 8.97 4.33 8.71
CA GLU A 128 7.53 4.49 8.52
C GLU A 128 7.02 3.67 7.33
N GLY A 129 5.84 3.07 7.51
CA GLY A 129 5.02 2.54 6.45
C GLY A 129 3.57 2.86 6.79
N SER A 130 3.02 3.95 6.24
CA SER A 130 1.74 4.49 6.69
C SER A 130 0.77 4.81 5.55
N ILE A 131 -0.53 4.85 5.91
CA ILE A 131 -1.64 5.34 5.09
C ILE A 131 -2.40 6.38 5.92
N THR A 132 -2.68 7.54 5.33
CA THR A 132 -3.51 8.59 5.94
C THR A 132 -4.68 8.90 5.02
N ILE A 133 -5.90 8.95 5.56
CA ILE A 133 -7.12 9.36 4.84
C ILE A 133 -7.73 10.55 5.57
N LEU A 134 -7.96 11.63 4.84
CA LEU A 134 -8.60 12.85 5.33
C LEU A 134 -9.92 13.04 4.59
N GLY A 135 -11.01 13.02 5.32
CA GLY A 135 -12.35 13.23 4.79
C GLY A 135 -13.12 14.30 5.56
N GLU A 136 -14.29 14.61 5.05
CA GLU A 136 -15.21 15.61 5.62
C GLU A 136 -15.62 15.30 7.06
N LYS A 137 -15.82 14.02 7.36
CA LYS A 137 -16.35 13.52 8.64
C LYS A 137 -15.40 12.57 9.36
N GLY A 138 -14.18 12.38 8.86
CA GLY A 138 -13.23 11.46 9.46
C GLY A 138 -11.80 11.70 9.04
N THR A 139 -10.90 11.44 9.98
CA THR A 139 -9.45 11.44 9.78
C THR A 139 -8.89 10.16 10.37
N VAL A 140 -8.16 9.41 9.58
CA VAL A 140 -7.49 8.18 10.04
C VAL A 140 -6.06 8.15 9.53
N LYS A 141 -5.12 7.81 10.41
CA LYS A 141 -3.76 7.42 10.05
C LYS A 141 -3.47 6.03 10.60
N ILE A 142 -3.14 5.11 9.72
CA ILE A 142 -2.49 3.84 10.08
C ILE A 142 -0.99 4.02 9.86
N GLY A 143 -0.21 3.80 10.89
CA GLY A 143 1.24 3.99 10.91
C GLY A 143 2.00 2.71 11.27
N GLY A 144 3.11 2.90 11.97
CA GLY A 144 4.11 1.87 12.20
C GLY A 144 5.02 1.67 10.99
N THR A 145 5.66 0.51 10.89
CA THR A 145 6.53 0.16 9.76
C THR A 145 5.83 -0.72 8.71
N ALA A 146 4.61 -1.20 9.01
CA ALA A 146 3.87 -2.18 8.21
C ALA A 146 2.36 -1.93 8.20
N VAL A 147 1.89 -0.68 8.28
CA VAL A 147 0.46 -0.33 8.43
C VAL A 147 -0.22 -1.14 9.54
N ASN A 148 0.43 -1.25 10.67
CA ASN A 148 0.11 -2.24 11.70
C ASN A 148 -0.46 -1.65 13.00
N ARG A 149 -0.57 -0.31 13.11
CA ARG A 149 -1.20 0.35 14.25
C ARG A 149 -1.87 1.64 13.84
N PHE A 150 -2.91 2.02 14.54
CA PHE A 150 -3.52 3.35 14.39
C PHE A 150 -2.71 4.40 15.14
N ASP A 151 -2.22 5.39 14.40
CA ASP A 151 -1.66 6.62 14.97
C ASP A 151 -2.77 7.65 15.20
N HIS A 152 -3.86 7.58 14.40
CA HIS A 152 -5.02 8.45 14.54
C HIS A 152 -6.27 7.73 14.02
N TRP A 153 -7.39 7.85 14.76
CA TRP A 153 -8.71 7.36 14.37
C TRP A 153 -9.76 8.30 14.96
N GLN A 154 -10.36 9.12 14.10
CA GLN A 154 -11.34 10.10 14.53
C GLN A 154 -12.44 10.25 13.50
N PHE A 155 -13.70 10.17 13.92
CA PHE A 155 -14.88 10.39 13.10
C PHE A 155 -15.85 11.35 13.81
N ALA A 156 -16.74 11.98 13.04
CA ALA A 156 -17.78 12.86 13.56
C ALA A 156 -18.79 12.08 14.42
N ASP A 157 -19.16 10.87 13.97
CA ASP A 157 -20.13 10.03 14.65
C ASP A 157 -19.47 8.74 15.15
N TYR A 158 -19.96 8.23 16.28
CA TYR A 158 -19.55 6.95 16.85
C TYR A 158 -20.07 5.75 16.02
N ASP A 159 -19.27 4.69 15.94
CA ASP A 159 -19.62 3.38 15.36
C ASP A 159 -19.05 2.27 16.23
N ASP A 160 -19.69 1.10 16.27
CA ASP A 160 -19.21 -0.04 17.06
C ASP A 160 -17.81 -0.52 16.65
N ASP A 161 -17.39 -0.28 15.42
CA ASP A 161 -16.01 -0.55 14.97
C ASP A 161 -14.96 0.28 15.74
N ASP A 162 -15.34 1.41 16.35
CA ASP A 162 -14.41 2.25 17.12
C ASP A 162 -13.86 1.53 18.36
N LYS A 163 -14.61 0.56 18.90
CA LYS A 163 -14.17 -0.31 20.02
C LYS A 163 -13.04 -1.28 19.61
N LEU A 164 -12.88 -1.53 18.31
CA LEU A 164 -11.92 -2.51 17.78
C LEU A 164 -10.55 -1.91 17.48
N VAL A 165 -10.41 -0.59 17.54
CA VAL A 165 -9.19 0.14 17.14
C VAL A 165 -7.97 -0.34 17.92
N GLU A 166 -8.08 -0.45 19.25
CA GLU A 166 -6.95 -0.89 20.07
C GLU A 166 -6.59 -2.35 19.81
N ALA A 167 -7.59 -3.22 19.68
CA ALA A 167 -7.38 -4.64 19.38
C ALA A 167 -6.84 -4.90 17.97
N ALA A 168 -7.04 -3.98 17.03
CA ALA A 168 -6.52 -4.08 15.68
C ALA A 168 -5.02 -3.72 15.59
N ASN A 169 -4.48 -3.03 16.60
CA ASN A 169 -3.05 -2.73 16.66
C ASN A 169 -2.24 -4.01 16.84
N THR A 170 -1.20 -4.16 16.04
CA THR A 170 -0.35 -5.35 16.04
C THR A 170 1.12 -4.97 16.04
N ASN A 171 1.98 -5.91 16.43
CA ASN A 171 3.43 -5.73 16.36
C ASN A 171 4.04 -6.90 15.58
N PRO A 172 3.94 -6.88 14.24
CA PRO A 172 4.45 -7.95 13.41
C PRO A 172 5.99 -8.01 13.47
N PRO A 173 6.59 -9.22 13.33
CA PRO A 173 8.04 -9.39 13.40
C PRO A 173 8.78 -8.77 12.20
N SER A 174 8.06 -8.40 11.15
CA SER A 174 8.62 -7.82 9.93
C SER A 174 7.63 -6.87 9.23
N VAL A 175 8.11 -6.19 8.19
CA VAL A 175 7.29 -5.30 7.34
C VAL A 175 6.22 -6.03 6.52
N TYR A 176 6.22 -7.36 6.50
CA TYR A 176 5.19 -8.14 5.80
C TYR A 176 3.83 -8.16 6.51
N GLY A 177 3.76 -7.73 7.77
CA GLY A 177 2.51 -7.73 8.54
C GLY A 177 2.06 -9.15 8.93
N LEU A 178 0.76 -9.29 9.19
CA LEU A 178 0.11 -10.55 9.57
C LEU A 178 -0.86 -11.09 8.51
N GLY A 179 -0.91 -10.48 7.33
CA GLY A 179 -1.91 -10.78 6.30
C GLY A 179 -1.67 -12.04 5.49
N HIS A 180 -0.51 -12.72 5.60
CA HIS A 180 -0.21 -13.90 4.79
C HIS A 180 -1.08 -15.12 5.17
N GLU A 181 -1.27 -15.39 6.45
CA GLU A 181 -2.11 -16.51 6.88
C GLU A 181 -3.54 -16.42 6.36
N PRO A 182 -4.30 -15.30 6.58
CA PRO A 182 -5.63 -15.15 6.03
C PRO A 182 -5.63 -15.15 4.49
N TYR A 183 -4.59 -14.64 3.84
CA TYR A 183 -4.45 -14.70 2.39
C TYR A 183 -4.40 -16.15 1.88
N TYR A 184 -3.54 -17.01 2.44
CA TYR A 184 -3.48 -18.41 2.03
C TYR A 184 -4.74 -19.18 2.40
N ARG A 185 -5.40 -18.84 3.49
CA ARG A 185 -6.72 -19.39 3.84
C ARG A 185 -7.75 -19.10 2.74
N ASN A 186 -7.81 -17.85 2.25
CA ASN A 186 -8.67 -17.49 1.11
C ASN A 186 -8.30 -18.28 -0.16
N VAL A 187 -7.02 -18.42 -0.49
CA VAL A 187 -6.57 -19.24 -1.64
C VAL A 187 -7.13 -20.67 -1.54
N LEU A 188 -7.01 -21.32 -0.37
CA LEU A 188 -7.52 -22.67 -0.16
C LEU A 188 -9.06 -22.74 -0.30
N GLN A 189 -9.78 -21.76 0.23
CA GLN A 189 -11.24 -21.69 0.09
C GLN A 189 -11.68 -21.54 -1.37
N VAL A 190 -10.99 -20.68 -2.14
CA VAL A 190 -11.26 -20.50 -3.58
C VAL A 190 -11.01 -21.79 -4.35
N LEU A 191 -9.90 -22.50 -4.08
CA LEU A 191 -9.59 -23.77 -4.74
C LEU A 191 -10.61 -24.87 -4.41
N ARG A 192 -11.30 -24.80 -3.27
CA ARG A 192 -12.40 -25.69 -2.87
C ARG A 192 -13.77 -25.24 -3.41
N GLY A 193 -13.86 -24.08 -4.07
CA GLY A 193 -15.13 -23.51 -4.53
C GLY A 193 -15.99 -22.88 -3.42
N GLU A 194 -15.41 -22.61 -2.26
CA GLU A 194 -16.10 -22.09 -1.07
C GLU A 194 -16.10 -20.54 -1.02
N SER A 195 -15.25 -19.87 -1.81
CA SER A 195 -15.07 -18.41 -1.79
C SER A 195 -14.63 -17.88 -3.15
N VAL A 196 -14.49 -16.55 -3.24
CA VAL A 196 -13.85 -15.85 -4.35
C VAL A 196 -12.50 -15.31 -3.91
N ALA A 197 -11.59 -15.09 -4.87
CA ALA A 197 -10.25 -14.56 -4.57
C ALA A 197 -10.31 -13.12 -4.05
N ASP A 198 -9.73 -12.86 -2.89
CA ASP A 198 -9.60 -11.50 -2.32
C ASP A 198 -8.78 -10.59 -3.24
N THR A 199 -7.80 -11.15 -3.92
CA THR A 199 -7.02 -10.44 -4.94
C THR A 199 -6.70 -11.38 -6.10
N ASP A 200 -7.47 -11.24 -7.18
CA ASP A 200 -7.25 -11.93 -8.45
C ASP A 200 -6.29 -11.13 -9.36
N GLY A 201 -6.05 -11.65 -10.57
CA GLY A 201 -5.22 -10.97 -11.57
C GLY A 201 -5.76 -9.61 -11.99
N ARG A 202 -7.08 -9.39 -11.99
CA ARG A 202 -7.69 -8.10 -12.34
C ARG A 202 -7.47 -7.08 -11.22
N GLY A 203 -7.59 -7.51 -9.97
CA GLY A 203 -7.27 -6.69 -8.80
C GLY A 203 -5.80 -6.28 -8.77
N GLY A 204 -4.88 -7.23 -9.00
CA GLY A 204 -3.44 -6.98 -9.04
C GLY A 204 -3.02 -6.06 -10.19
N ARG A 205 -3.68 -6.18 -11.37
CA ARG A 205 -3.44 -5.31 -12.52
C ARG A 205 -3.65 -3.82 -12.21
N LYS A 206 -4.65 -3.47 -11.42
CA LYS A 206 -4.96 -2.05 -11.11
C LYS A 206 -3.81 -1.33 -10.41
N SER A 207 -3.17 -1.98 -9.44
CA SER A 207 -2.01 -1.39 -8.76
C SER A 207 -0.78 -1.34 -9.69
N LEU A 208 -0.61 -2.33 -10.54
CA LEU A 208 0.46 -2.33 -11.54
C LEU A 208 0.28 -1.18 -12.55
N GLU A 209 -0.93 -0.97 -13.08
CA GLU A 209 -1.24 0.16 -13.98
C GLU A 209 -0.89 1.50 -13.35
N LEU A 210 -1.18 1.69 -12.06
CA LEU A 210 -0.84 2.93 -11.36
C LEU A 210 0.68 3.10 -11.22
N ILE A 211 1.42 2.04 -10.87
CA ILE A 211 2.88 2.09 -10.78
C ILE A 211 3.52 2.39 -12.14
N LEU A 212 3.03 1.77 -13.21
CA LEU A 212 3.51 2.07 -14.57
C LEU A 212 3.21 3.53 -14.96
N GLY A 213 2.04 4.05 -14.59
CA GLY A 213 1.71 5.46 -14.77
C GLY A 213 2.63 6.40 -14.00
N ILE A 214 3.05 6.04 -12.77
CA ILE A 214 4.05 6.77 -11.99
C ILE A 214 5.39 6.80 -12.75
N TYR A 215 5.87 5.68 -13.24
CA TYR A 215 7.12 5.63 -13.99
C TYR A 215 7.05 6.40 -15.32
N GLU A 216 5.93 6.34 -16.03
CA GLU A 216 5.74 7.06 -17.28
C GLU A 216 5.77 8.59 -17.04
N SER A 217 5.08 9.04 -15.99
CA SER A 217 5.10 10.45 -15.58
C SER A 217 6.48 10.90 -15.11
N ALA A 218 7.27 10.05 -14.48
CA ALA A 218 8.60 10.40 -13.97
C ALA A 218 9.66 10.55 -15.06
N LYS A 219 9.42 10.02 -16.29
CA LYS A 219 10.28 10.18 -17.46
C LYS A 219 10.10 11.52 -18.16
N SER A 220 8.94 12.15 -17.96
CA SER A 220 8.59 13.46 -18.55
C SER A 220 9.09 14.61 -17.68
#